data_1b1ec8d432494313322f7cf94c7b8b50
#
_entry.id   1b1ec8d432494313322f7cf94c7b8b50
#
_cell.length_a   1.000
_cell.length_b   1.000
_cell.length_c   1.000
_cell.angle_alpha   90.00
_cell.angle_beta   90.00
_cell.angle_gamma   90.00
#
_symmetry.space_group_name_H-M   'P 1'
#
loop_
_entity.id
_entity.type
_entity.pdbx_description
1 polymer ?
#
loop_
_entity_poly.entity_id
_entity_poly.type
_entity_poly.pdbx_seq_one_letter_code
_entity_poly.pdbx_strand_id
1 'polypeptide(L)'
;LVTQAIRCDEQYKETHMEQAREVTGLDNPGSPVQLKAWLAEKGVDAESLSKAAVAEMLEKADGEVELALSLRQELAKSSVKKYAAMEAVIGSDDRARGLIQFYGASRTGRYAGRLIQAQNLPQNHLPDLDTARALVRSGNTDAVEMLYDSVPLVLSELIRTAFVPKPGCRFYVADFSAIEARVIAWI
;
A
#
# COMPACT_ATOMS: atom_id res chain seq x y z
N LEU A 1 -15.92 -1.99 2.30
CA LEU A 1 -14.49 -2.29 2.44
C LEU A 1 -13.62 -1.07 2.10
N VAL A 2 -13.78 -0.45 0.93
CA VAL A 2 -12.92 0.68 0.47
C VAL A 2 -12.87 1.81 1.50
N THR A 3 -14.01 2.36 1.88
CA THR A 3 -14.11 3.44 2.86
C THR A 3 -13.52 3.07 4.23
N GLN A 4 -13.76 1.85 4.70
CA GLN A 4 -13.19 1.39 5.97
C GLN A 4 -11.68 1.18 5.89
N ALA A 5 -11.16 0.68 4.76
CA ALA A 5 -9.72 0.57 4.55
C ALA A 5 -9.00 1.93 4.60
N ILE A 6 -9.63 2.98 4.04
CA ILE A 6 -9.10 4.34 4.12
C ILE A 6 -9.07 4.81 5.58
N ARG A 7 -10.17 4.63 6.32
CA ARG A 7 -10.25 5.03 7.73
C ARG A 7 -9.25 4.27 8.63
N CYS A 8 -9.08 2.96 8.41
CA CYS A 8 -8.09 2.18 9.14
C CYS A 8 -6.66 2.69 8.86
N ASP A 9 -6.34 3.05 7.62
CA ASP A 9 -5.02 3.62 7.30
C ASP A 9 -4.81 5.00 7.93
N GLU A 10 -5.82 5.86 7.89
CA GLU A 10 -5.77 7.18 8.51
C GLU A 10 -5.54 7.07 10.02
N GLN A 11 -6.31 6.24 10.71
CA GLN A 11 -6.17 5.99 12.14
C GLN A 11 -4.77 5.43 12.47
N TYR A 12 -4.32 4.42 11.73
CA TYR A 12 -2.98 3.83 11.91
C TYR A 12 -1.86 4.86 11.73
N LYS A 13 -1.95 5.69 10.68
CA LYS A 13 -0.97 6.75 10.43
C LYS A 13 -0.97 7.84 11.48
N GLU A 14 -2.14 8.23 11.98
CA GLU A 14 -2.25 9.22 13.04
C GLU A 14 -1.55 8.71 14.31
N THR A 15 -1.87 7.51 14.77
CA THR A 15 -1.24 6.88 15.94
C THR A 15 0.29 6.79 15.78
N HIS A 16 0.77 6.29 14.63
CA HIS A 16 2.20 6.15 14.38
C HIS A 16 2.92 7.50 14.22
N MET A 17 2.23 8.51 13.71
CA MET A 17 2.78 9.86 13.64
C MET A 17 2.89 10.51 15.02
N GLU A 18 1.93 10.28 15.91
CA GLU A 18 2.01 10.72 17.31
C GLU A 18 3.16 10.04 18.04
N GLN A 19 3.29 8.73 17.92
CA GLN A 19 4.44 7.99 18.48
C GLN A 19 5.78 8.51 17.93
N ALA A 20 5.86 8.80 16.64
CA ALA A 20 7.07 9.35 16.04
C ALA A 20 7.40 10.74 16.57
N ARG A 21 6.38 11.58 16.86
CA ARG A 21 6.58 12.88 17.53
C ARG A 21 7.07 12.73 18.97
N GLU A 22 6.51 11.80 19.73
CA GLU A 22 6.94 11.51 21.10
C GLU A 22 8.39 11.05 21.17
N VAL A 23 8.80 10.15 20.25
CA VAL A 23 10.16 9.60 20.21
C VAL A 23 11.18 10.64 19.75
N THR A 24 10.84 11.43 18.73
CA THR A 24 11.81 12.34 18.09
C THR A 24 11.77 13.76 18.62
N GLY A 25 10.66 14.18 19.24
CA GLY A 25 10.41 15.57 19.63
C GLY A 25 10.20 16.51 18.44
N LEU A 26 10.06 15.98 17.22
CA LEU A 26 9.90 16.79 16.01
C LEU A 26 8.43 17.17 15.77
N ASP A 27 8.20 18.38 15.27
CA ASP A 27 6.85 18.81 14.85
C ASP A 27 6.32 17.93 13.70
N ASN A 28 7.19 17.58 12.76
CA ASN A 28 6.85 16.74 11.62
C ASN A 28 7.91 15.66 11.35
N PRO A 29 7.85 14.50 12.03
CA PRO A 29 8.74 13.37 11.79
C PRO A 29 8.66 12.80 10.36
N GLY A 30 7.57 13.09 9.63
CA GLY A 30 7.41 12.75 8.22
C GLY A 30 8.29 13.58 7.28
N SER A 31 8.79 14.74 7.73
CA SER A 31 9.69 15.60 6.94
C SER A 31 11.08 14.99 6.82
N PRO A 32 11.57 14.71 5.59
CA PRO A 32 12.93 14.21 5.40
C PRO A 32 14.01 15.12 5.96
N VAL A 33 13.77 16.45 5.92
CA VAL A 33 14.73 17.44 6.41
C VAL A 33 14.85 17.39 7.93
N GLN A 34 13.71 17.41 8.63
CA GLN A 34 13.71 17.37 10.10
C GLN A 34 14.26 16.04 10.61
N LEU A 35 13.83 14.91 10.02
CA LEU A 35 14.29 13.60 10.45
C LEU A 35 15.79 13.39 10.21
N LYS A 36 16.35 13.88 9.09
CA LYS A 36 17.80 13.82 8.85
C LYS A 36 18.59 14.64 9.86
N ALA A 37 18.12 15.84 10.20
CA ALA A 37 18.76 16.66 11.22
C ALA A 37 18.77 15.96 12.59
N TRP A 38 17.63 15.39 12.99
CA TRP A 38 17.51 14.63 14.23
C TRP A 38 18.42 13.39 14.25
N LEU A 39 18.49 12.62 13.13
CA LEU A 39 19.40 11.48 13.02
C LEU A 39 20.87 11.89 13.14
N ALA A 40 21.26 13.02 12.55
CA ALA A 40 22.61 13.56 12.68
C ALA A 40 22.95 13.96 14.14
N GLU A 41 22.00 14.53 14.88
CA GLU A 41 22.15 14.80 16.32
C GLU A 41 22.34 13.53 17.14
N LYS A 42 21.76 12.41 16.72
CA LYS A 42 21.92 11.08 17.32
C LYS A 42 23.18 10.32 16.80
N GLY A 43 24.00 10.97 15.95
CA GLY A 43 25.24 10.40 15.42
C GLY A 43 25.05 9.49 14.20
N VAL A 44 23.85 9.51 13.58
CA VAL A 44 23.56 8.74 12.37
C VAL A 44 23.56 9.67 11.16
N ASP A 45 24.51 9.51 10.26
CA ASP A 45 24.58 10.26 9.01
C ASP A 45 23.69 9.60 7.94
N ALA A 46 22.58 10.26 7.59
CA ALA A 46 21.60 9.76 6.65
C ALA A 46 21.62 10.59 5.34
N GLU A 47 22.40 10.16 4.36
CA GLU A 47 22.41 10.80 3.03
C GLU A 47 21.05 10.68 2.34
N SER A 48 20.35 9.57 2.52
CA SER A 48 19.04 9.28 1.94
C SER A 48 18.11 8.63 2.95
N LEU A 49 16.80 8.91 2.82
CA LEU A 49 15.71 8.21 3.53
C LEU A 49 14.88 7.34 2.57
N SER A 50 15.50 6.82 1.51
CA SER A 50 14.88 5.82 0.64
C SER A 50 14.62 4.52 1.40
N LYS A 51 13.70 3.69 0.88
CA LYS A 51 13.37 2.40 1.52
C LYS A 51 14.60 1.53 1.78
N ALA A 52 15.54 1.49 0.83
CA ALA A 52 16.77 0.71 0.97
C ALA A 52 17.70 1.31 2.04
N ALA A 53 17.90 2.62 2.03
CA ALA A 53 18.74 3.31 3.01
C ALA A 53 18.19 3.17 4.44
N VAL A 54 16.87 3.30 4.62
CA VAL A 54 16.23 3.09 5.93
C VAL A 54 16.40 1.65 6.40
N ALA A 55 16.25 0.66 5.53
CA ALA A 55 16.46 -0.74 5.89
C ALA A 55 17.91 -1.02 6.32
N GLU A 56 18.90 -0.45 5.62
CA GLU A 56 20.33 -0.59 6.00
C GLU A 56 20.64 0.10 7.34
N MET A 57 20.05 1.27 7.59
CA MET A 57 20.23 1.95 8.87
C MET A 57 19.58 1.18 10.03
N LEU A 58 18.43 0.55 9.81
CA LEU A 58 17.74 -0.27 10.81
C LEU A 58 18.57 -1.49 11.27
N GLU A 59 19.39 -2.08 10.39
CA GLU A 59 20.28 -3.20 10.77
C GLU A 59 21.33 -2.81 11.83
N LYS A 60 21.62 -1.51 11.95
CA LYS A 60 22.67 -0.97 12.83
C LYS A 60 22.14 -0.05 13.92
N ALA A 61 20.84 0.29 13.84
CA ALA A 61 20.20 1.19 14.77
C ALA A 61 19.76 0.46 16.05
N ASP A 62 19.70 1.20 17.12
CA ASP A 62 19.16 0.76 18.40
C ASP A 62 18.31 1.87 19.05
N GLY A 63 17.55 1.50 20.07
CA GLY A 63 16.80 2.41 20.92
C GLY A 63 15.86 3.36 20.16
N GLU A 64 15.98 4.66 20.42
CA GLU A 64 15.11 5.68 19.83
C GLU A 64 15.29 5.81 18.32
N VAL A 65 16.50 5.58 17.81
CA VAL A 65 16.81 5.66 16.38
C VAL A 65 16.14 4.51 15.63
N GLU A 66 16.24 3.30 16.15
CA GLU A 66 15.57 2.11 15.60
C GLU A 66 14.05 2.34 15.53
N LEU A 67 13.46 2.81 16.63
CA LEU A 67 12.03 3.06 16.72
C LEU A 67 11.58 4.15 15.73
N ALA A 68 12.30 5.26 15.64
CA ALA A 68 11.99 6.35 14.73
C ALA A 68 12.07 5.91 13.25
N LEU A 69 13.09 5.11 12.89
CA LEU A 69 13.26 4.58 11.54
C LEU A 69 12.20 3.53 11.20
N SER A 70 11.82 2.68 12.17
CA SER A 70 10.72 1.70 12.01
C SER A 70 9.39 2.40 11.77
N LEU A 71 9.05 3.39 12.58
CA LEU A 71 7.84 4.21 12.40
C LEU A 71 7.87 4.93 11.04
N ARG A 72 9.02 5.46 10.62
CA ARG A 72 9.20 6.05 9.30
C ARG A 72 8.92 5.05 8.17
N GLN A 73 9.37 3.81 8.31
CA GLN A 73 9.15 2.76 7.33
C GLN A 73 7.66 2.40 7.23
N GLU A 74 6.96 2.28 8.35
CA GLU A 74 5.52 2.01 8.38
C GLU A 74 4.72 3.16 7.74
N LEU A 75 5.01 4.40 8.10
CA LEU A 75 4.35 5.59 7.54
C LEU A 75 4.59 5.78 6.03
N ALA A 76 5.71 5.27 5.51
CA ALA A 76 6.03 5.37 4.08
C ALA A 76 5.26 4.38 3.20
N LYS A 77 4.57 3.40 3.75
CA LYS A 77 3.78 2.42 3.00
C LYS A 77 2.60 3.10 2.31
N SER A 78 2.50 2.97 0.99
CA SER A 78 1.57 3.74 0.15
C SER A 78 0.43 2.92 -0.48
N SER A 79 0.22 1.68 -0.01
CA SER A 79 -0.77 0.75 -0.56
C SER A 79 -2.21 1.31 -0.58
N VAL A 80 -2.54 2.18 0.36
CA VAL A 80 -3.88 2.77 0.50
C VAL A 80 -4.26 3.76 -0.60
N LYS A 81 -3.29 4.30 -1.35
CA LYS A 81 -3.59 5.16 -2.52
C LYS A 81 -4.50 4.48 -3.54
N LYS A 82 -4.51 3.15 -3.60
CA LYS A 82 -5.41 2.39 -4.46
C LYS A 82 -6.86 2.45 -4.00
N TYR A 83 -7.12 2.44 -2.70
CA TYR A 83 -8.47 2.60 -2.15
C TYR A 83 -9.01 4.00 -2.40
N ALA A 84 -8.21 5.04 -2.22
CA ALA A 84 -8.61 6.41 -2.57
C ALA A 84 -8.92 6.54 -4.08
N ALA A 85 -8.12 5.90 -4.95
CA ALA A 85 -8.40 5.85 -6.37
C ALA A 85 -9.69 5.07 -6.70
N MET A 86 -10.00 4.01 -5.95
CA MET A 86 -11.26 3.28 -6.07
C MET A 86 -12.44 4.15 -5.65
N GLU A 87 -12.37 4.80 -4.50
CA GLU A 87 -13.42 5.67 -3.98
C GLU A 87 -13.73 6.82 -4.96
N ALA A 88 -12.70 7.42 -5.54
CA ALA A 88 -12.86 8.52 -6.51
C ALA A 88 -13.54 8.11 -7.83
N VAL A 89 -13.57 6.81 -8.17
CA VAL A 89 -14.11 6.33 -9.45
C VAL A 89 -15.37 5.44 -9.32
N ILE A 90 -15.79 5.16 -8.10
CA ILE A 90 -17.03 4.42 -7.84
C ILE A 90 -18.21 5.32 -8.20
N GLY A 91 -19.03 4.86 -9.14
CA GLY A 91 -20.30 5.52 -9.49
C GLY A 91 -21.40 5.26 -8.47
N SER A 92 -22.53 5.92 -8.65
CA SER A 92 -23.73 5.74 -7.79
C SER A 92 -24.31 4.32 -7.81
N ASP A 93 -23.88 3.50 -8.74
CA ASP A 93 -24.27 2.09 -8.91
C ASP A 93 -23.16 1.11 -8.41
N ASP A 94 -22.25 1.57 -7.58
CA ASP A 94 -21.09 0.83 -7.03
C ASP A 94 -20.13 0.25 -8.09
N ARG A 95 -20.09 0.85 -9.28
CA ARG A 95 -19.22 0.38 -10.37
C ARG A 95 -18.13 1.38 -10.71
N ALA A 96 -16.93 0.87 -10.90
CA ALA A 96 -15.82 1.62 -11.47
C ALA A 96 -15.78 1.45 -13.00
N ARG A 97 -15.65 2.57 -13.73
CA ARG A 97 -15.61 2.62 -15.19
C ARG A 97 -14.39 3.38 -15.70
N GLY A 98 -14.06 3.21 -16.98
CA GLY A 98 -12.94 3.92 -17.59
C GLY A 98 -11.55 3.43 -17.13
N LEU A 99 -11.45 2.20 -16.66
CA LEU A 99 -10.23 1.64 -16.07
C LEU A 99 -9.18 1.24 -17.12
N ILE A 100 -9.54 1.18 -18.39
CA ILE A 100 -8.68 0.71 -19.50
C ILE A 100 -8.76 1.73 -20.63
N GLN A 101 -7.60 2.09 -21.16
CA GLN A 101 -7.46 2.93 -22.35
C GLN A 101 -6.93 2.09 -23.51
N PHE A 102 -7.69 2.09 -24.61
CA PHE A 102 -7.25 1.52 -25.88
C PHE A 102 -6.02 2.28 -26.39
N TYR A 103 -5.01 1.54 -26.86
CA TYR A 103 -3.75 2.10 -27.38
C TYR A 103 -3.07 3.09 -26.42
N GLY A 104 -3.25 2.94 -25.11
CA GLY A 104 -2.77 3.91 -24.11
C GLY A 104 -1.26 3.94 -23.92
N ALA A 105 -0.57 2.86 -24.29
CA ALA A 105 0.89 2.77 -24.31
C ALA A 105 1.38 3.08 -25.74
N SER A 106 1.61 4.34 -26.07
CA SER A 106 1.91 4.84 -27.41
C SER A 106 3.10 4.15 -28.11
N ARG A 107 4.11 3.74 -27.34
CA ARG A 107 5.32 3.06 -27.90
C ARG A 107 5.08 1.62 -28.34
N THR A 108 4.12 0.93 -27.75
CA THR A 108 3.89 -0.52 -27.95
C THR A 108 2.50 -0.84 -28.47
N GLY A 109 1.59 0.12 -28.53
CA GLY A 109 0.20 -0.09 -28.91
C GLY A 109 -0.64 -0.87 -27.90
N ARG A 110 -0.09 -1.19 -26.73
CA ARG A 110 -0.79 -1.95 -25.69
C ARG A 110 -1.91 -1.13 -25.05
N TYR A 111 -2.92 -1.80 -24.53
CA TYR A 111 -3.86 -1.18 -23.60
C TYR A 111 -3.14 -0.66 -22.37
N ALA A 112 -3.50 0.52 -21.89
CA ALA A 112 -3.01 1.06 -20.61
C ALA A 112 -4.09 1.03 -19.56
N GLY A 113 -3.72 0.62 -18.34
CA GLY A 113 -4.58 0.78 -17.17
C GLY A 113 -4.66 2.23 -16.75
N ARG A 114 -5.85 2.66 -16.35
CA ARG A 114 -6.12 4.00 -15.83
C ARG A 114 -6.69 3.91 -14.41
N LEU A 115 -6.64 5.03 -13.71
CA LEU A 115 -7.25 5.21 -12.39
C LEU A 115 -6.73 4.16 -11.40
N ILE A 116 -7.46 3.10 -11.15
CA ILE A 116 -7.08 2.03 -10.23
C ILE A 116 -5.86 1.23 -10.74
N GLN A 117 -5.69 1.12 -12.07
CA GLN A 117 -4.66 0.28 -12.71
C GLN A 117 -4.71 -1.17 -12.20
N ALA A 118 -5.82 -1.85 -12.46
CA ALA A 118 -6.11 -3.19 -11.93
C ALA A 118 -5.01 -4.24 -12.25
N GLN A 119 -4.30 -4.09 -13.39
CA GLN A 119 -3.19 -4.96 -13.78
C GLN A 119 -1.97 -4.86 -12.85
N ASN A 120 -1.82 -3.74 -12.12
CA ASN A 120 -0.68 -3.46 -11.24
C ASN A 120 -1.02 -3.63 -9.75
N LEU A 121 -2.11 -4.31 -9.44
CA LEU A 121 -2.47 -4.59 -8.05
C LEU A 121 -1.61 -5.73 -7.48
N PRO A 122 -1.21 -5.65 -6.20
CA PRO A 122 -0.45 -6.71 -5.54
C PRO A 122 -1.21 -8.03 -5.57
N GLN A 123 -0.49 -9.13 -5.52
CA GLN A 123 -1.09 -10.45 -5.32
C GLN A 123 -1.41 -10.65 -3.84
N ASN A 124 -2.40 -11.51 -3.57
CA ASN A 124 -2.77 -11.86 -2.21
C ASN A 124 -1.93 -13.06 -1.76
N HIS A 125 -1.27 -12.94 -0.64
CA HIS A 125 -0.46 -14.00 -0.03
C HIS A 125 -0.95 -14.37 1.37
N LEU A 126 -1.86 -13.57 1.94
CA LEU A 126 -2.43 -13.80 3.26
C LEU A 126 -3.34 -15.02 3.25
N PRO A 127 -3.11 -16.05 4.10
CA PRO A 127 -3.87 -17.30 4.07
C PRO A 127 -5.32 -17.15 4.54
N ASP A 128 -5.61 -16.15 5.38
CA ASP A 128 -6.89 -15.91 6.03
C ASP A 128 -7.55 -14.59 5.61
N LEU A 129 -7.55 -14.31 4.32
CA LEU A 129 -8.10 -13.07 3.72
C LEU A 129 -9.52 -12.74 4.19
N ASP A 130 -10.37 -13.74 4.45
CA ASP A 130 -11.74 -13.50 4.87
C ASP A 130 -11.82 -12.91 6.28
N THR A 131 -10.97 -13.40 7.20
CA THR A 131 -10.85 -12.86 8.57
C THR A 131 -10.32 -11.44 8.54
N ALA A 132 -9.21 -11.21 7.83
CA ALA A 132 -8.62 -9.89 7.66
C ALA A 132 -9.62 -8.89 7.06
N ARG A 133 -10.37 -9.31 6.04
CA ARG A 133 -11.41 -8.50 5.41
C ARG A 133 -12.57 -8.17 6.36
N ALA A 134 -12.98 -9.13 7.19
CA ALA A 134 -14.05 -8.91 8.19
C ALA A 134 -13.61 -7.88 9.23
N LEU A 135 -12.38 -7.97 9.74
CA LEU A 135 -11.81 -7.02 10.69
C LEU A 135 -11.71 -5.60 10.12
N VAL A 136 -11.18 -5.46 8.92
CA VAL A 136 -11.12 -4.14 8.25
C VAL A 136 -12.53 -3.59 7.99
N ARG A 137 -13.48 -4.42 7.58
CA ARG A 137 -14.88 -3.98 7.37
C ARG A 137 -15.58 -3.54 8.65
N SER A 138 -15.25 -4.14 9.79
CA SER A 138 -15.76 -3.71 11.09
C SER A 138 -15.12 -2.43 11.62
N GLY A 139 -14.01 -1.98 11.00
CA GLY A 139 -13.25 -0.82 11.45
C GLY A 139 -12.41 -1.09 12.70
N ASN A 140 -12.14 -2.35 13.02
CA ASN A 140 -11.35 -2.72 14.20
C ASN A 140 -9.86 -2.75 13.84
N THR A 141 -9.26 -1.56 13.77
CA THR A 141 -7.85 -1.35 13.40
C THR A 141 -6.90 -2.01 14.41
N ASP A 142 -7.23 -1.92 15.71
CA ASP A 142 -6.41 -2.50 16.77
C ASP A 142 -6.31 -4.03 16.65
N ALA A 143 -7.43 -4.70 16.33
CA ALA A 143 -7.42 -6.15 16.11
C ALA A 143 -6.64 -6.52 14.84
N VAL A 144 -6.66 -5.70 13.80
CA VAL A 144 -5.83 -5.92 12.61
C VAL A 144 -4.35 -5.81 12.95
N GLU A 145 -3.95 -4.79 13.71
CA GLU A 145 -2.57 -4.58 14.12
C GLU A 145 -2.09 -5.71 15.06
N MET A 146 -2.93 -6.12 16.01
CA MET A 146 -2.60 -7.20 16.95
C MET A 146 -2.38 -8.56 16.26
N LEU A 147 -3.17 -8.86 15.21
CA LEU A 147 -3.13 -10.17 14.56
C LEU A 147 -2.16 -10.26 13.38
N TYR A 148 -1.81 -9.14 12.76
CA TYR A 148 -1.06 -9.10 11.49
C TYR A 148 0.16 -8.20 11.51
N ASP A 149 0.54 -7.64 12.65
CA ASP A 149 1.69 -6.76 12.88
C ASP A 149 1.71 -5.44 12.08
N SER A 150 1.04 -5.39 10.92
CA SER A 150 1.06 -4.21 10.04
C SER A 150 -0.25 -4.01 9.30
N VAL A 151 -0.99 -2.99 9.68
CA VAL A 151 -2.25 -2.59 9.02
C VAL A 151 -2.03 -2.28 7.52
N PRO A 152 -1.01 -1.50 7.09
CA PRO A 152 -0.78 -1.24 5.67
C PRO A 152 -0.48 -2.50 4.86
N LEU A 153 0.15 -3.52 5.44
CA LEU A 153 0.38 -4.80 4.76
C LEU A 153 -0.94 -5.50 4.50
N VAL A 154 -1.78 -5.65 5.53
CA VAL A 154 -3.11 -6.26 5.39
C VAL A 154 -3.97 -5.51 4.37
N LEU A 155 -3.98 -4.18 4.43
CA LEU A 155 -4.71 -3.38 3.46
C LEU A 155 -4.21 -3.60 2.03
N SER A 156 -2.89 -3.78 1.83
CA SER A 156 -2.32 -4.13 0.52
C SER A 156 -2.82 -5.49 0.01
N GLU A 157 -2.86 -6.49 0.88
CA GLU A 157 -3.35 -7.84 0.57
C GLU A 157 -4.84 -7.85 0.21
N LEU A 158 -5.64 -6.98 0.82
CA LEU A 158 -7.09 -6.91 0.61
C LEU A 158 -7.53 -6.12 -0.62
N ILE A 159 -6.63 -5.41 -1.33
CA ILE A 159 -6.99 -4.54 -2.46
C ILE A 159 -7.81 -5.30 -3.53
N ARG A 160 -7.38 -6.49 -3.93
CA ARG A 160 -8.09 -7.29 -4.94
C ARG A 160 -9.47 -7.76 -4.47
N THR A 161 -9.67 -7.92 -3.18
CA THR A 161 -10.96 -8.35 -2.61
C THR A 161 -12.04 -7.25 -2.63
N ALA A 162 -11.66 -6.01 -2.97
CA ALA A 162 -12.61 -4.93 -3.21
C ALA A 162 -13.40 -5.10 -4.52
N PHE A 163 -12.86 -5.88 -5.48
CA PHE A 163 -13.58 -6.19 -6.71
C PHE A 163 -14.54 -7.34 -6.47
N VAL A 164 -15.82 -7.08 -6.65
CA VAL A 164 -16.87 -8.07 -6.51
C VAL A 164 -17.64 -8.21 -7.83
N PRO A 165 -18.03 -9.42 -8.25
CA PRO A 165 -18.85 -9.59 -9.42
C PRO A 165 -20.29 -9.13 -9.15
N LYS A 166 -21.03 -8.83 -10.21
CA LYS A 166 -22.48 -8.59 -10.11
C LYS A 166 -23.17 -9.84 -9.51
N PRO A 167 -24.23 -9.70 -8.72
CA PRO A 167 -25.04 -10.82 -8.24
C PRO A 167 -25.39 -11.78 -9.38
N GLY A 168 -25.19 -13.08 -9.17
CA GLY A 168 -25.39 -14.11 -10.18
C GLY A 168 -24.25 -14.25 -11.21
N CYS A 169 -23.19 -13.47 -11.11
CA CYS A 169 -22.01 -13.52 -11.98
C CYS A 169 -20.77 -13.92 -11.19
N ARG A 170 -19.71 -14.31 -11.92
CA ARG A 170 -18.38 -14.55 -11.35
C ARG A 170 -17.31 -13.97 -12.26
N PHE A 171 -16.13 -13.67 -11.73
CA PHE A 171 -14.98 -13.33 -12.53
C PHE A 171 -14.33 -14.58 -13.11
N TYR A 172 -13.92 -14.48 -14.36
CA TYR A 172 -12.96 -15.39 -14.99
C TYR A 172 -11.69 -14.61 -15.24
N VAL A 173 -10.59 -15.04 -14.65
CA VAL A 173 -9.28 -14.42 -14.80
C VAL A 173 -8.39 -15.41 -15.51
N ALA A 174 -7.92 -15.06 -16.68
CA ALA A 174 -7.01 -15.88 -17.49
C ALA A 174 -5.96 -14.98 -18.14
N ASP A 175 -4.74 -15.46 -18.21
CA ASP A 175 -3.63 -14.82 -18.88
C ASP A 175 -2.78 -15.85 -19.62
N PHE A 176 -2.18 -15.44 -20.74
CA PHE A 176 -1.26 -16.31 -21.48
C PHE A 176 0.13 -16.24 -20.85
N SER A 177 0.54 -17.35 -20.26
CA SER A 177 1.92 -17.48 -19.75
C SER A 177 2.93 -17.29 -20.88
N ALA A 178 3.89 -16.38 -20.67
CA ALA A 178 5.01 -16.10 -21.57
C ALA A 178 4.57 -15.82 -23.03
N ILE A 179 3.55 -14.99 -23.24
CA ILE A 179 2.97 -14.75 -24.58
C ILE A 179 4.01 -14.26 -25.60
N GLU A 180 4.95 -13.41 -25.19
CA GLU A 180 6.01 -12.90 -26.06
C GLU A 180 6.93 -14.02 -26.55
N ALA A 181 7.35 -14.92 -25.65
CA ALA A 181 8.16 -16.08 -26.04
C ALA A 181 7.41 -17.03 -26.99
N ARG A 182 6.10 -17.21 -26.78
CA ARG A 182 5.25 -18.02 -27.68
C ARG A 182 5.12 -17.40 -29.06
N VAL A 183 4.97 -16.08 -29.13
CA VAL A 183 4.88 -15.37 -30.43
C VAL A 183 6.22 -15.45 -31.16
N ILE A 184 7.35 -15.26 -30.49
CA ILE A 184 8.70 -15.41 -31.10
C ILE A 184 8.92 -16.82 -31.58
N ALA A 185 8.49 -17.84 -30.85
CA ALA A 185 8.62 -19.24 -31.27
C ALA A 185 7.70 -19.61 -32.43
N TRP A 186 6.67 -18.82 -32.74
CA TRP A 186 5.73 -19.03 -33.83
C TRP A 186 6.18 -18.35 -35.13
N ILE A 187 6.97 -17.28 -35.09
CA ILE A 187 7.55 -16.58 -36.23
C ILE A 187 8.76 -17.35 -36.78
#